data_e7dd1afd43ad70cdcfdad5c679a19965
#
_entry.id   e7dd1afd43ad70cdcfdad5c679a19965
#
_cell.length_a   1.000
_cell.length_b   1.000
_cell.length_c   1.000
_cell.angle_alpha   90.00
_cell.angle_beta   90.00
_cell.angle_gamma   90.00
#
_symmetry.space_group_name_H-M   'P 1'
#
loop_
_entity.id
_entity.type
_entity.pdbx_description
1 polymer ?
#
loop_
_entity_poly.entity_id
_entity_poly.type
_entity_poly.pdbx_seq_one_letter_code
_entity_poly.pdbx_strand_id
1 'polypeptide(L)'
;MDIDVFKHALEWLKENENYTPDIFVHLRPTHPIRDVKDIDAMIELLINDEEADAVRSLSPAAQTPYKMWLVGEENTLSPVATCDVKEAYNAPRQILPKAYMQNACIDVIRSSTIGEKSSMTGDKILGYPMDYDFDIDTEADFLRAEQHIFLTSCMNFEKKLTIVCDIDGVIAGKTLENNYTESFPINHNIDVINKLYDDGHKIVLYTARGYVTGIDWSDITKQQLSDWGLKYHELKFGKPNADIYIDDKFYDISILAKL
;
A
#
# COMPACT_ATOMS: atom_id res chain seq x y z
N MET A 1 15.13 24.22 7.79
CA MET A 1 15.09 23.11 6.80
C MET A 1 15.69 21.88 7.48
N ASP A 2 15.33 20.66 7.06
CA ASP A 2 15.84 19.41 7.69
C ASP A 2 17.37 19.40 7.79
N ILE A 3 18.06 19.92 6.78
CA ILE A 3 19.53 19.99 6.74
C ILE A 3 20.16 20.69 7.94
N ASP A 4 19.51 21.73 8.48
CA ASP A 4 20.04 22.49 9.61
C ASP A 4 20.01 21.65 10.89
N VAL A 5 18.97 20.81 11.03
CA VAL A 5 18.84 19.88 12.17
C VAL A 5 19.92 18.80 12.12
N PHE A 6 20.19 18.22 10.94
CA PHE A 6 21.23 17.21 10.78
C PHE A 6 22.63 17.76 10.96
N LYS A 7 22.93 18.98 10.49
CA LYS A 7 24.20 19.66 10.74
C LYS A 7 24.41 19.91 12.22
N HIS A 8 23.37 20.42 12.90
CA HIS A 8 23.44 20.63 14.35
C HIS A 8 23.70 19.32 15.11
N ALA A 9 22.98 18.23 14.74
CA ALA A 9 23.19 16.93 15.35
C ALA A 9 24.62 16.40 15.16
N LEU A 10 25.19 16.58 13.95
CA LEU A 10 26.55 16.17 13.62
C LEU A 10 27.60 16.94 14.45
N GLU A 11 27.45 18.26 14.56
CA GLU A 11 28.31 19.12 15.37
C GLU A 11 28.22 18.76 16.85
N TRP A 12 26.99 18.60 17.36
CA TRP A 12 26.75 18.26 18.75
C TRP A 12 27.37 16.91 19.16
N LEU A 13 27.18 15.86 18.35
CA LEU A 13 27.77 14.53 18.58
C LEU A 13 29.29 14.59 18.59
N LYS A 14 29.87 15.35 17.66
CA LYS A 14 31.32 15.53 17.60
C LYS A 14 31.88 16.25 18.82
N GLU A 15 31.22 17.33 19.26
CA GLU A 15 31.71 18.16 20.36
C GLU A 15 31.48 17.53 21.73
N ASN A 16 30.35 16.86 21.95
CA ASN A 16 29.95 16.38 23.28
C ASN A 16 30.23 14.87 23.51
N GLU A 17 30.25 14.07 22.43
CA GLU A 17 30.43 12.62 22.53
C GLU A 17 31.70 12.12 21.83
N ASN A 18 32.44 13.01 21.18
CA ASN A 18 33.60 12.67 20.32
C ASN A 18 33.25 11.56 19.31
N TYR A 19 32.02 11.62 18.78
CA TYR A 19 31.47 10.66 17.84
C TYR A 19 31.08 11.32 16.52
N THR A 20 31.51 10.74 15.43
CA THR A 20 31.11 11.17 14.08
C THR A 20 30.53 9.95 13.36
N PRO A 21 29.22 9.89 13.12
CA PRO A 21 28.63 8.79 12.37
C PRO A 21 29.06 8.86 10.89
N ASP A 22 29.23 7.71 10.25
CA ASP A 22 29.50 7.65 8.79
C ASP A 22 28.22 7.87 7.97
N ILE A 23 27.09 7.42 8.52
CA ILE A 23 25.81 7.38 7.82
C ILE A 23 24.70 7.88 8.79
N PHE A 24 23.79 8.67 8.26
CA PHE A 24 22.53 9.03 8.88
C PHE A 24 21.38 8.24 8.26
N VAL A 25 20.48 7.74 9.08
CA VAL A 25 19.19 7.18 8.66
C VAL A 25 18.08 8.12 9.12
N HIS A 26 17.43 8.77 8.18
CA HIS A 26 16.32 9.67 8.44
C HIS A 26 15.01 8.92 8.32
N LEU A 27 14.31 8.75 9.43
CA LEU A 27 13.00 8.10 9.53
C LEU A 27 11.95 9.16 9.89
N ARG A 28 11.05 9.45 8.97
CA ARG A 28 10.04 10.48 9.21
C ARG A 28 8.89 9.95 10.06
N PRO A 29 8.43 10.69 11.07
CA PRO A 29 7.35 10.23 11.95
C PRO A 29 6.00 10.07 11.23
N THR A 30 5.79 10.79 10.13
CA THR A 30 4.57 10.69 9.30
C THR A 30 4.44 9.36 8.55
N HIS A 31 5.51 8.57 8.48
CA HIS A 31 5.49 7.24 7.86
C HIS A 31 5.79 6.16 8.91
N PRO A 32 4.82 5.76 9.76
CA PRO A 32 5.08 4.93 10.95
C PRO A 32 5.36 3.45 10.65
N ILE A 33 4.95 2.97 9.48
CA ILE A 33 5.07 1.56 9.09
C ILE A 33 6.35 1.37 8.27
N ARG A 34 7.30 0.62 8.82
CA ARG A 34 8.60 0.31 8.21
C ARG A 34 9.03 -1.10 8.55
N ASP A 35 9.67 -1.78 7.61
CA ASP A 35 10.39 -3.02 7.90
C ASP A 35 11.87 -2.68 8.17
N VAL A 36 12.43 -3.24 9.25
CA VAL A 36 13.86 -3.09 9.58
C VAL A 36 14.73 -3.64 8.44
N LYS A 37 14.26 -4.67 7.73
CA LYS A 37 14.99 -5.22 6.57
C LYS A 37 15.19 -4.21 5.44
N ASP A 38 14.21 -3.29 5.23
CA ASP A 38 14.36 -2.25 4.23
C ASP A 38 15.42 -1.23 4.64
N ILE A 39 15.49 -0.89 5.93
CA ILE A 39 16.52 0.00 6.48
C ILE A 39 17.90 -0.61 6.26
N ASP A 40 18.09 -1.88 6.65
CA ASP A 40 19.35 -2.59 6.51
C ASP A 40 19.77 -2.71 5.04
N ALA A 41 18.85 -3.07 4.15
CA ALA A 41 19.11 -3.17 2.72
C ALA A 41 19.52 -1.81 2.09
N MET A 42 18.90 -0.71 2.52
CA MET A 42 19.26 0.63 2.05
C MET A 42 20.64 1.07 2.56
N ILE A 43 21.00 0.72 3.79
CA ILE A 43 22.35 0.96 4.34
C ILE A 43 23.37 0.16 3.54
N GLU A 44 23.13 -1.12 3.29
CA GLU A 44 24.00 -1.97 2.48
C GLU A 44 24.17 -1.44 1.05
N LEU A 45 23.10 -0.95 0.43
CA LEU A 45 23.13 -0.33 -0.89
C LEU A 45 24.07 0.89 -0.91
N LEU A 46 24.01 1.74 0.11
CA LEU A 46 24.89 2.90 0.22
C LEU A 46 26.34 2.50 0.48
N ILE A 47 26.58 1.50 1.32
CA ILE A 47 27.94 1.02 1.63
C ILE A 47 28.60 0.43 0.38
N ASN A 48 27.87 -0.34 -0.41
CA ASN A 48 28.37 -1.03 -1.59
C ASN A 48 28.64 -0.12 -2.79
N ASP A 49 28.16 1.11 -2.79
CA ASP A 49 28.43 2.12 -3.82
C ASP A 49 29.12 3.34 -3.19
N GLU A 50 30.46 3.35 -3.21
CA GLU A 50 31.27 4.40 -2.57
C GLU A 50 31.04 5.80 -3.16
N GLU A 51 30.57 5.88 -4.40
CA GLU A 51 30.27 7.16 -5.06
C GLU A 51 28.88 7.71 -4.72
N ALA A 52 27.98 6.85 -4.19
CA ALA A 52 26.64 7.27 -3.84
C ALA A 52 26.63 8.14 -2.58
N ASP A 53 25.92 9.23 -2.63
CA ASP A 53 25.75 10.20 -1.55
C ASP A 53 24.59 9.82 -0.62
N ALA A 54 23.53 9.26 -1.19
CA ALA A 54 22.34 8.87 -0.45
C ALA A 54 21.56 7.75 -1.15
N VAL A 55 20.73 7.05 -0.37
CA VAL A 55 19.70 6.13 -0.86
C VAL A 55 18.34 6.64 -0.36
N ARG A 56 17.36 6.66 -1.24
CA ARG A 56 16.02 7.16 -0.95
C ARG A 56 14.96 6.11 -1.24
N SER A 57 14.03 5.91 -0.30
CA SER A 57 12.89 5.04 -0.49
C SER A 57 11.87 5.65 -1.44
N LEU A 58 11.27 4.81 -2.28
CA LEU A 58 10.37 5.20 -3.36
C LEU A 58 9.16 4.28 -3.38
N SER A 59 8.02 4.81 -3.82
CA SER A 59 6.83 4.02 -4.15
C SER A 59 6.50 4.13 -5.64
N PRO A 60 5.91 3.11 -6.27
CA PRO A 60 5.42 3.23 -7.64
C PRO A 60 4.46 4.41 -7.77
N ALA A 61 4.68 5.29 -8.74
CA ALA A 61 3.83 6.45 -8.93
C ALA A 61 2.42 6.03 -9.37
N ALA A 62 1.40 6.40 -8.59
CA ALA A 62 -0.01 6.14 -8.92
C ALA A 62 -0.43 6.81 -10.24
N GLN A 63 0.15 7.98 -10.52
CA GLN A 63 -0.01 8.70 -11.78
C GLN A 63 1.35 8.91 -12.43
N THR A 64 1.44 8.65 -13.75
CA THR A 64 2.68 8.87 -14.50
C THR A 64 2.94 10.36 -14.73
N PRO A 65 4.17 10.88 -14.50
CA PRO A 65 4.51 12.28 -14.74
C PRO A 65 4.43 12.68 -16.23
N TYR A 66 4.48 11.73 -17.13
CA TYR A 66 4.37 11.95 -18.58
C TYR A 66 2.95 12.35 -19.03
N LYS A 67 1.96 12.32 -18.14
CA LYS A 67 0.58 12.77 -18.36
C LYS A 67 0.19 13.94 -17.45
N MET A 68 1.18 14.60 -16.83
CA MET A 68 0.99 15.77 -15.99
C MET A 68 1.38 17.04 -16.75
N TRP A 69 0.69 18.13 -16.44
CA TRP A 69 0.84 19.39 -17.14
C TRP A 69 1.12 20.53 -16.17
N LEU A 70 1.99 21.45 -16.59
CA LEU A 70 2.08 22.78 -16.02
C LEU A 70 1.19 23.70 -16.84
N VAL A 71 0.42 24.53 -16.13
CA VAL A 71 -0.44 25.56 -16.74
C VAL A 71 0.32 26.87 -16.70
N GLY A 72 0.68 27.41 -17.85
CA GLY A 72 1.33 28.69 -18.03
C GLY A 72 0.34 29.83 -18.28
N GLU A 73 0.88 30.96 -18.72
CA GLU A 73 0.07 32.14 -19.11
C GLU A 73 -0.87 31.79 -20.26
N GLU A 74 -2.04 32.46 -20.30
CA GLU A 74 -3.08 32.25 -21.32
C GLU A 74 -3.57 30.79 -21.42
N ASN A 75 -3.50 30.03 -20.29
CA ASN A 75 -3.88 28.61 -20.22
C ASN A 75 -3.04 27.68 -21.15
N THR A 76 -1.86 28.09 -21.54
CA THR A 76 -0.95 27.21 -22.31
C THR A 76 -0.47 26.04 -21.46
N LEU A 77 -0.35 24.86 -22.05
CA LEU A 77 0.07 23.63 -21.37
C LEU A 77 1.49 23.24 -21.78
N SER A 78 2.32 22.93 -20.80
CA SER A 78 3.61 22.27 -20.99
C SER A 78 3.71 20.99 -20.17
N PRO A 79 4.26 19.87 -20.71
CA PRO A 79 4.35 18.62 -19.99
C PRO A 79 5.36 18.74 -18.82
N VAL A 80 5.03 18.12 -17.68
CA VAL A 80 5.93 18.07 -16.51
C VAL A 80 7.18 17.25 -16.80
N ALA A 81 7.06 16.17 -17.59
CA ALA A 81 8.17 15.30 -17.98
C ALA A 81 8.04 14.85 -19.43
N THR A 82 9.18 14.58 -20.08
CA THR A 82 9.27 14.03 -21.42
C THR A 82 10.06 12.72 -21.42
N CYS A 83 9.87 11.89 -22.43
CA CYS A 83 10.62 10.67 -22.70
C CYS A 83 10.71 10.44 -24.22
N ASP A 84 11.35 9.33 -24.64
CA ASP A 84 11.55 9.01 -26.07
C ASP A 84 10.25 8.68 -26.83
N VAL A 85 9.13 8.54 -26.10
CA VAL A 85 7.80 8.32 -26.72
C VAL A 85 7.22 9.65 -27.16
N LYS A 86 7.00 9.79 -28.47
CA LYS A 86 6.37 10.99 -29.05
C LYS A 86 4.97 11.16 -28.47
N GLU A 87 4.65 12.38 -28.02
CA GLU A 87 3.37 12.70 -27.36
C GLU A 87 3.00 11.72 -26.23
N ALA A 88 3.95 11.48 -25.32
CA ALA A 88 3.82 10.55 -24.22
C ALA A 88 2.51 10.72 -23.42
N TYR A 89 1.99 11.93 -23.33
CA TYR A 89 0.72 12.27 -22.68
C TYR A 89 -0.50 11.64 -23.36
N ASN A 90 -0.43 11.29 -24.66
CA ASN A 90 -1.48 10.59 -25.41
C ASN A 90 -1.27 9.07 -25.48
N ALA A 91 -0.07 8.60 -25.11
CA ALA A 91 0.30 7.20 -25.22
C ALA A 91 -0.32 6.31 -24.12
N PRO A 92 -0.53 5.00 -24.36
CA PRO A 92 -0.92 4.04 -23.32
C PRO A 92 0.13 3.99 -22.21
N ARG A 93 -0.31 3.86 -20.93
CA ARG A 93 0.60 3.82 -19.77
C ARG A 93 1.65 2.70 -19.84
N GLN A 94 1.28 1.57 -20.46
CA GLN A 94 2.10 0.36 -20.55
C GLN A 94 3.40 0.54 -21.34
N ILE A 95 3.44 1.51 -22.26
CA ILE A 95 4.63 1.80 -23.08
C ILE A 95 5.47 2.96 -22.52
N LEU A 96 4.99 3.64 -21.47
CA LEU A 96 5.71 4.73 -20.84
C LEU A 96 6.70 4.18 -19.81
N PRO A 97 7.84 4.86 -19.59
CA PRO A 97 8.78 4.48 -18.55
C PRO A 97 8.10 4.41 -17.19
N LYS A 98 8.48 3.41 -16.36
CA LYS A 98 8.03 3.34 -14.98
C LYS A 98 8.55 4.54 -14.21
N ALA A 99 7.67 5.21 -13.49
CA ALA A 99 8.00 6.32 -12.63
C ALA A 99 7.72 5.95 -11.17
N TYR A 100 8.53 6.50 -10.29
CA TYR A 100 8.41 6.34 -8.85
C TYR A 100 8.23 7.71 -8.20
N MET A 101 7.56 7.73 -7.06
CA MET A 101 7.39 8.90 -6.22
C MET A 101 8.21 8.71 -4.94
N GLN A 102 8.82 9.76 -4.45
CA GLN A 102 9.41 9.75 -3.13
C GLN A 102 8.31 9.57 -2.09
N ASN A 103 8.42 8.52 -1.25
CA ASN A 103 7.42 8.20 -0.23
C ASN A 103 7.79 8.72 1.17
N ALA A 104 8.91 9.41 1.29
CA ALA A 104 9.37 10.00 2.55
C ALA A 104 9.47 9.01 3.74
N CYS A 105 9.59 7.71 3.49
CA CYS A 105 9.66 6.69 4.52
C CYS A 105 11.05 6.57 5.14
N ILE A 106 12.07 6.38 4.30
CA ILE A 106 13.46 6.16 4.71
C ILE A 106 14.39 6.93 3.77
N ASP A 107 15.28 7.75 4.32
CA ASP A 107 16.43 8.31 3.61
C ASP A 107 17.71 7.89 4.34
N VAL A 108 18.69 7.29 3.63
CA VAL A 108 19.99 6.90 4.14
C VAL A 108 21.05 7.79 3.49
N ILE A 109 21.84 8.52 4.27
CA ILE A 109 22.65 9.64 3.78
C ILE A 109 24.05 9.55 4.39
N ARG A 110 25.11 9.75 3.60
CA ARG A 110 26.48 9.88 4.14
C ARG A 110 26.63 11.16 4.94
N SER A 111 27.35 11.09 6.04
CA SER A 111 27.65 12.28 6.86
C SER A 111 28.45 13.34 6.09
N SER A 112 29.34 12.93 5.19
CA SER A 112 30.06 13.84 4.29
C SER A 112 29.12 14.63 3.37
N THR A 113 28.05 14.02 2.89
CA THR A 113 27.03 14.71 2.08
C THR A 113 26.38 15.85 2.86
N ILE A 114 26.06 15.63 4.13
CA ILE A 114 25.47 16.65 5.01
C ILE A 114 26.50 17.72 5.38
N GLY A 115 27.68 17.30 5.83
CA GLY A 115 28.70 18.20 6.34
C GLY A 115 29.42 19.00 5.25
N GLU A 116 29.88 18.34 4.19
CA GLU A 116 30.72 18.93 3.16
C GLU A 116 29.91 19.50 2.00
N LYS A 117 28.91 18.73 1.48
CA LYS A 117 28.08 19.16 0.36
C LYS A 117 26.90 20.04 0.78
N SER A 118 26.62 20.15 2.08
CA SER A 118 25.43 20.86 2.60
C SER A 118 24.13 20.42 1.94
N SER A 119 23.99 19.12 1.69
CA SER A 119 22.86 18.52 0.98
C SER A 119 22.28 17.34 1.77
N MET A 120 20.96 17.10 1.64
CA MET A 120 20.28 15.91 2.17
C MET A 120 20.32 14.73 1.20
N THR A 121 20.88 14.91 -0.01
CA THR A 121 20.86 13.87 -1.04
C THR A 121 22.17 13.79 -1.85
N GLY A 122 22.91 14.91 -1.94
CA GLY A 122 24.12 15.01 -2.76
C GLY A 122 23.84 14.96 -4.27
N ASP A 123 24.80 14.46 -5.02
CA ASP A 123 24.79 14.44 -6.49
C ASP A 123 24.35 13.07 -7.03
N LYS A 124 24.82 11.98 -6.43
CA LYS A 124 24.47 10.60 -6.81
C LYS A 124 23.52 9.98 -5.78
N ILE A 125 22.26 9.82 -6.17
CA ILE A 125 21.20 9.30 -5.33
C ILE A 125 20.78 7.92 -5.85
N LEU A 126 20.77 6.90 -5.00
CA LEU A 126 20.21 5.59 -5.30
C LEU A 126 18.74 5.53 -4.89
N GLY A 127 17.94 4.81 -5.66
CA GLY A 127 16.53 4.57 -5.35
C GLY A 127 16.31 3.18 -4.77
N TYR A 128 15.48 3.07 -3.73
CA TYR A 128 15.02 1.80 -3.16
C TYR A 128 13.48 1.70 -3.30
N PRO A 129 12.97 0.97 -4.30
CA PRO A 129 11.54 0.78 -4.48
C PRO A 129 10.95 -0.09 -3.37
N MET A 130 9.87 0.40 -2.74
CA MET A 130 9.08 -0.29 -1.73
C MET A 130 7.70 -0.65 -2.30
N ASP A 131 7.13 -1.77 -1.85
CA ASP A 131 5.81 -2.24 -2.29
C ASP A 131 4.66 -1.64 -1.46
N TYR A 132 4.97 -0.88 -0.40
CA TYR A 132 4.00 -0.25 0.48
C TYR A 132 4.30 1.24 0.66
N ASP A 133 3.23 1.99 0.97
CA ASP A 133 3.27 3.42 1.27
C ASP A 133 2.17 3.75 2.29
N PHE A 134 2.59 4.22 3.47
CA PHE A 134 1.72 4.59 4.59
C PHE A 134 2.06 5.97 5.13
N ASP A 135 2.36 6.91 4.23
CA ASP A 135 2.52 8.31 4.63
C ASP A 135 1.17 8.86 5.13
N ILE A 136 1.21 9.55 6.26
CA ILE A 136 0.04 10.07 6.96
C ILE A 136 -0.05 11.58 6.75
N ASP A 137 -0.82 11.98 5.76
CA ASP A 137 -1.16 13.38 5.47
C ASP A 137 -2.58 13.73 5.93
N THR A 138 -3.46 12.74 6.03
CA THR A 138 -4.87 12.91 6.37
C THR A 138 -5.32 11.93 7.46
N GLU A 139 -6.48 12.21 8.06
CA GLU A 139 -7.12 11.28 9.01
C GLU A 139 -7.43 9.92 8.37
N ALA A 140 -7.77 9.89 7.09
CA ALA A 140 -8.00 8.64 6.36
C ALA A 140 -6.71 7.80 6.24
N ASP A 141 -5.56 8.45 6.05
CA ASP A 141 -4.27 7.76 6.01
C ASP A 141 -3.90 7.20 7.39
N PHE A 142 -4.18 7.96 8.44
CA PHE A 142 -3.99 7.50 9.82
C PHE A 142 -4.81 6.24 10.11
N LEU A 143 -6.10 6.24 9.79
CA LEU A 143 -6.98 5.09 9.97
C LEU A 143 -6.50 3.88 9.16
N ARG A 144 -6.04 4.10 7.93
CA ARG A 144 -5.47 3.04 7.08
C ARG A 144 -4.20 2.44 7.70
N ALA A 145 -3.31 3.26 8.24
CA ALA A 145 -2.10 2.83 8.92
C ALA A 145 -2.43 2.05 10.21
N GLU A 146 -3.37 2.55 11.03
CA GLU A 146 -3.85 1.89 12.24
C GLU A 146 -4.44 0.51 11.94
N GLN A 147 -5.29 0.40 10.91
CA GLN A 147 -5.85 -0.87 10.45
C GLN A 147 -4.76 -1.85 10.03
N HIS A 148 -3.77 -1.41 9.27
CA HIS A 148 -2.65 -2.26 8.86
C HIS A 148 -1.86 -2.79 10.06
N ILE A 149 -1.50 -1.91 11.01
CA ILE A 149 -0.79 -2.30 12.24
C ILE A 149 -1.60 -3.32 13.05
N PHE A 150 -2.92 -3.09 13.20
CA PHE A 150 -3.80 -4.00 13.92
C PHE A 150 -3.82 -5.38 13.26
N LEU A 151 -4.02 -5.46 11.94
CA LEU A 151 -4.07 -6.72 11.20
C LEU A 151 -2.73 -7.46 11.28
N THR A 152 -1.62 -6.75 11.03
CA THR A 152 -0.27 -7.34 11.10
C THR A 152 0.03 -7.87 12.51
N SER A 153 -0.35 -7.12 13.54
CA SER A 153 -0.20 -7.57 14.94
C SER A 153 -1.03 -8.82 15.23
N CYS A 154 -2.29 -8.86 14.77
CA CYS A 154 -3.13 -10.03 14.94
C CYS A 154 -2.55 -11.28 14.28
N MET A 155 -1.93 -11.14 13.11
CA MET A 155 -1.30 -12.25 12.39
C MET A 155 0.01 -12.72 13.04
N ASN A 156 0.85 -11.79 13.49
CA ASN A 156 2.14 -12.09 14.12
C ASN A 156 2.00 -12.77 15.51
N PHE A 157 0.88 -12.56 16.23
CA PHE A 157 0.64 -13.16 17.54
C PHE A 157 -0.12 -14.48 17.50
N GLU A 158 -0.19 -15.15 16.34
CA GLU A 158 -0.99 -16.40 16.15
C GLU A 158 -2.47 -16.25 16.56
N LYS A 159 -2.96 -15.01 16.70
CA LYS A 159 -4.34 -14.76 17.05
C LYS A 159 -5.25 -15.17 15.91
N LYS A 160 -6.09 -16.19 16.17
CA LYS A 160 -7.09 -16.60 15.19
C LYS A 160 -8.26 -15.62 15.19
N LEU A 161 -8.49 -14.99 14.05
CA LEU A 161 -9.54 -14.00 13.84
C LEU A 161 -10.83 -14.71 13.39
N THR A 162 -11.98 -14.10 13.70
CA THR A 162 -13.24 -14.41 13.02
C THR A 162 -13.48 -13.33 11.97
N ILE A 163 -13.48 -13.72 10.71
CA ILE A 163 -13.64 -12.85 9.56
C ILE A 163 -15.02 -13.06 8.97
N VAL A 164 -15.82 -12.00 8.91
CA VAL A 164 -17.14 -12.02 8.28
C VAL A 164 -17.03 -11.37 6.90
N CYS A 165 -17.33 -12.13 5.86
CA CYS A 165 -17.15 -11.73 4.47
C CYS A 165 -18.49 -11.73 3.73
N ASP A 166 -18.76 -10.69 2.93
CA ASP A 166 -19.88 -10.67 1.99
C ASP A 166 -19.56 -11.53 0.76
N ILE A 167 -20.59 -11.91 0.01
CA ILE A 167 -20.43 -12.69 -1.22
C ILE A 167 -20.43 -11.76 -2.43
N ASP A 168 -21.53 -11.04 -2.66
CA ASP A 168 -21.73 -10.28 -3.90
C ASP A 168 -21.00 -8.92 -3.88
N GLY A 169 -20.06 -8.75 -4.78
CA GLY A 169 -19.15 -7.61 -4.82
C GLY A 169 -17.83 -7.84 -4.08
N VAL A 170 -17.66 -8.97 -3.37
CA VAL A 170 -16.41 -9.35 -2.68
C VAL A 170 -15.88 -10.69 -3.20
N ILE A 171 -16.62 -11.77 -3.05
CA ILE A 171 -16.24 -13.11 -3.53
C ILE A 171 -16.75 -13.35 -4.95
N ALA A 172 -17.91 -12.79 -5.27
CA ALA A 172 -18.56 -12.89 -6.55
C ALA A 172 -18.84 -11.51 -7.16
N GLY A 173 -18.88 -11.45 -8.48
CA GLY A 173 -19.35 -10.27 -9.21
C GLY A 173 -20.81 -9.98 -8.89
N LYS A 174 -21.18 -8.67 -8.91
CA LYS A 174 -22.58 -8.26 -8.77
C LYS A 174 -23.39 -8.68 -10.00
N THR A 175 -24.59 -9.20 -9.79
CA THR A 175 -25.52 -9.59 -10.85
C THR A 175 -26.60 -8.54 -11.06
N LEU A 176 -27.15 -8.49 -12.25
CA LEU A 176 -28.34 -7.68 -12.54
C LEU A 176 -29.59 -8.38 -12.01
N GLU A 177 -30.57 -7.58 -11.55
CA GLU A 177 -31.91 -8.06 -11.16
C GLU A 177 -31.93 -9.18 -10.11
N ASN A 178 -30.87 -9.32 -9.29
CA ASN A 178 -30.71 -10.38 -8.28
C ASN A 178 -30.77 -11.81 -8.88
N ASN A 179 -30.39 -11.98 -10.14
CA ASN A 179 -30.26 -13.31 -10.75
C ASN A 179 -28.90 -13.93 -10.40
N TYR A 180 -28.80 -14.58 -9.25
CA TYR A 180 -27.54 -15.14 -8.76
C TYR A 180 -27.09 -16.41 -9.52
N THR A 181 -27.88 -16.96 -10.45
CA THR A 181 -27.41 -18.05 -11.33
C THR A 181 -26.28 -17.60 -12.27
N GLU A 182 -26.19 -16.30 -12.56
CA GLU A 182 -25.20 -15.71 -13.45
C GLU A 182 -23.98 -15.15 -12.70
N SER A 183 -23.90 -15.37 -11.39
CA SER A 183 -22.74 -14.93 -10.61
C SER A 183 -21.46 -15.62 -11.07
N PHE A 184 -20.37 -14.86 -11.13
CA PHE A 184 -19.03 -15.34 -11.49
C PHE A 184 -18.04 -15.07 -10.37
N PRO A 185 -17.01 -15.93 -10.18
CA PRO A 185 -16.05 -15.79 -9.10
C PRO A 185 -15.07 -14.63 -9.32
N ILE A 186 -14.69 -13.96 -8.23
CA ILE A 186 -13.56 -13.04 -8.18
C ILE A 186 -12.36 -13.83 -7.62
N ASN A 187 -11.64 -14.53 -8.50
CA ASN A 187 -10.63 -15.51 -8.14
C ASN A 187 -9.55 -14.96 -7.20
N HIS A 188 -9.04 -13.74 -7.45
CA HIS A 188 -8.04 -13.13 -6.58
C HIS A 188 -8.54 -13.00 -5.13
N ASN A 189 -9.79 -12.61 -4.92
CA ASN A 189 -10.37 -12.47 -3.58
C ASN A 189 -10.62 -13.84 -2.93
N ILE A 190 -11.00 -14.84 -3.73
CA ILE A 190 -11.13 -16.24 -3.27
C ILE A 190 -9.78 -16.76 -2.77
N ASP A 191 -8.70 -16.51 -3.49
CA ASP A 191 -7.34 -16.92 -3.08
C ASP A 191 -6.95 -16.28 -1.73
N VAL A 192 -7.26 -14.98 -1.52
CA VAL A 192 -7.02 -14.28 -0.24
C VAL A 192 -7.80 -14.93 0.90
N ILE A 193 -9.09 -15.19 0.73
CA ILE A 193 -9.92 -15.81 1.76
C ILE A 193 -9.47 -17.25 2.04
N ASN A 194 -9.09 -18.02 1.01
CA ASN A 194 -8.59 -19.37 1.18
C ASN A 194 -7.26 -19.39 1.95
N LYS A 195 -6.35 -18.44 1.68
CA LYS A 195 -5.13 -18.28 2.47
C LYS A 195 -5.45 -18.01 3.94
N LEU A 196 -6.36 -17.07 4.24
CA LEU A 196 -6.77 -16.76 5.61
C LEU A 196 -7.42 -17.97 6.31
N TYR A 197 -8.20 -18.76 5.57
CA TYR A 197 -8.74 -20.03 6.09
C TYR A 197 -7.62 -21.02 6.42
N ASP A 198 -6.66 -21.22 5.52
CA ASP A 198 -5.53 -22.14 5.70
C ASP A 198 -4.59 -21.69 6.82
N ASP A 199 -4.47 -20.39 7.03
CA ASP A 199 -3.76 -19.78 8.17
C ASP A 199 -4.52 -19.97 9.50
N GLY A 200 -5.71 -20.59 9.46
CA GLY A 200 -6.50 -21.00 10.63
C GLY A 200 -7.45 -19.93 11.18
N HIS A 201 -7.75 -18.89 10.42
CA HIS A 201 -8.81 -17.93 10.77
C HIS A 201 -10.19 -18.52 10.54
N LYS A 202 -11.19 -18.11 11.34
CA LYS A 202 -12.58 -18.51 11.16
C LYS A 202 -13.24 -17.64 10.09
N ILE A 203 -13.65 -18.23 8.98
CA ILE A 203 -14.33 -17.56 7.88
C ILE A 203 -15.83 -17.76 7.99
N VAL A 204 -16.59 -16.67 8.05
CA VAL A 204 -18.05 -16.65 8.07
C VAL A 204 -18.55 -15.85 6.87
N LEU A 205 -19.27 -16.48 5.97
CA LEU A 205 -19.90 -15.77 4.84
C LEU A 205 -21.26 -15.25 5.29
N TYR A 206 -21.57 -13.99 4.97
CA TYR A 206 -22.83 -13.36 5.34
C TYR A 206 -23.39 -12.57 4.16
N THR A 207 -24.49 -13.05 3.58
CA THR A 207 -25.03 -12.54 2.32
C THR A 207 -26.46 -12.02 2.43
N ALA A 208 -26.79 -11.03 1.59
CA ALA A 208 -28.13 -10.49 1.41
C ALA A 208 -28.94 -11.23 0.32
N ARG A 209 -28.41 -12.32 -0.26
CA ARG A 209 -29.13 -13.11 -1.28
C ARG A 209 -30.47 -13.58 -0.75
N GLY A 210 -31.53 -13.29 -1.51
CA GLY A 210 -32.90 -13.62 -1.13
C GLY A 210 -33.57 -12.62 -0.17
N TYR A 211 -32.84 -11.68 0.42
CA TYR A 211 -33.43 -10.74 1.39
C TYR A 211 -34.56 -9.89 0.79
N VAL A 212 -34.37 -9.35 -0.43
CA VAL A 212 -35.37 -8.50 -1.10
C VAL A 212 -36.44 -9.33 -1.80
N THR A 213 -36.06 -10.43 -2.45
CA THR A 213 -36.96 -11.22 -3.31
C THR A 213 -37.75 -12.29 -2.55
N GLY A 214 -37.31 -12.69 -1.36
CA GLY A 214 -37.84 -13.82 -0.60
C GLY A 214 -37.52 -15.19 -1.24
N ILE A 215 -36.76 -15.24 -2.33
CA ILE A 215 -36.37 -16.49 -2.98
C ILE A 215 -35.25 -17.14 -2.20
N ASP A 216 -35.35 -18.42 -1.95
CA ASP A 216 -34.29 -19.21 -1.32
C ASP A 216 -33.17 -19.51 -2.35
N TRP A 217 -32.03 -18.89 -2.17
CA TRP A 217 -30.83 -19.06 -2.98
C TRP A 217 -29.77 -19.97 -2.33
N SER A 218 -30.15 -20.67 -1.25
CA SER A 218 -29.18 -21.42 -0.42
C SER A 218 -28.46 -22.51 -1.20
N ASP A 219 -29.16 -23.31 -1.99
CA ASP A 219 -28.57 -24.44 -2.71
C ASP A 219 -27.66 -23.97 -3.87
N ILE A 220 -28.13 -22.99 -4.65
CA ILE A 220 -27.34 -22.39 -5.73
C ILE A 220 -26.07 -21.74 -5.16
N THR A 221 -26.20 -21.00 -4.06
CA THR A 221 -25.06 -20.34 -3.42
C THR A 221 -24.03 -21.38 -2.94
N LYS A 222 -24.46 -22.43 -2.25
CA LYS A 222 -23.55 -23.50 -1.79
C LYS A 222 -22.83 -24.18 -2.95
N GLN A 223 -23.58 -24.47 -4.04
CA GLN A 223 -23.00 -25.09 -5.23
C GLN A 223 -21.94 -24.19 -5.84
N GLN A 224 -22.23 -22.89 -6.05
CA GLN A 224 -21.28 -21.92 -6.60
C GLN A 224 -20.02 -21.82 -5.74
N LEU A 225 -20.15 -21.67 -4.43
CA LEU A 225 -19.00 -21.57 -3.52
C LEU A 225 -18.12 -22.85 -3.57
N SER A 226 -18.75 -24.01 -3.72
CA SER A 226 -18.06 -25.29 -3.90
C SER A 226 -17.33 -25.34 -5.25
N ASP A 227 -18.00 -24.96 -6.34
CA ASP A 227 -17.43 -24.96 -7.69
C ASP A 227 -16.26 -23.97 -7.82
N TRP A 228 -16.31 -22.87 -7.08
CA TRP A 228 -15.25 -21.86 -7.02
C TRP A 228 -14.11 -22.22 -6.06
N GLY A 229 -14.23 -23.33 -5.32
CA GLY A 229 -13.21 -23.81 -4.39
C GLY A 229 -13.01 -22.90 -3.17
N LEU A 230 -14.04 -22.12 -2.77
CA LEU A 230 -13.96 -21.25 -1.61
C LEU A 230 -14.05 -22.05 -0.31
N LYS A 231 -13.12 -21.80 0.60
CA LYS A 231 -13.06 -22.40 1.94
C LYS A 231 -13.73 -21.49 2.97
N TYR A 232 -14.67 -22.00 3.74
CA TYR A 232 -15.35 -21.25 4.80
C TYR A 232 -15.86 -22.18 5.91
N HIS A 233 -16.19 -21.62 7.07
CA HIS A 233 -16.72 -22.37 8.22
C HIS A 233 -18.24 -22.28 8.34
N GLU A 234 -18.80 -21.11 8.07
CA GLU A 234 -20.23 -20.85 8.19
C GLU A 234 -20.72 -20.03 6.98
N LEU A 235 -21.92 -20.31 6.52
CA LEU A 235 -22.66 -19.53 5.53
C LEU A 235 -23.96 -19.04 6.15
N LYS A 236 -24.14 -17.74 6.24
CA LYS A 236 -25.31 -17.08 6.82
C LYS A 236 -26.04 -16.26 5.77
N PHE A 237 -27.34 -16.44 5.71
CA PHE A 237 -28.25 -15.62 4.93
C PHE A 237 -28.94 -14.58 5.83
N GLY A 238 -29.68 -13.65 5.21
CA GLY A 238 -30.45 -12.64 5.94
C GLY A 238 -29.66 -11.39 6.32
N LYS A 239 -28.52 -11.14 5.68
CA LYS A 239 -27.88 -9.83 5.71
C LYS A 239 -28.86 -8.81 5.12
N PRO A 240 -29.20 -7.71 5.83
CA PRO A 240 -30.08 -6.68 5.27
C PRO A 240 -29.52 -6.14 3.94
N ASN A 241 -30.40 -5.89 2.97
CA ASN A 241 -29.99 -5.15 1.77
C ASN A 241 -30.04 -3.64 2.11
N ALA A 242 -28.87 -3.07 2.37
CA ALA A 242 -28.70 -1.67 2.74
C ALA A 242 -27.80 -0.94 1.74
N ASP A 243 -28.02 0.35 1.59
CA ASP A 243 -27.19 1.21 0.73
C ASP A 243 -25.81 1.45 1.36
N ILE A 244 -25.76 1.50 2.71
CA ILE A 244 -24.53 1.80 3.48
C ILE A 244 -24.49 0.89 4.72
N TYR A 245 -23.33 0.29 4.97
CA TYR A 245 -22.98 -0.36 6.23
C TYR A 245 -21.97 0.51 6.97
N ILE A 246 -22.29 0.83 8.23
CA ILE A 246 -21.39 1.55 9.13
C ILE A 246 -20.95 0.56 10.20
N ASP A 247 -19.66 0.26 10.27
CA ASP A 247 -19.08 -0.71 11.20
C ASP A 247 -17.68 -0.26 11.60
N ASP A 248 -17.33 -0.38 12.88
CA ASP A 248 -16.00 -0.06 13.42
C ASP A 248 -14.93 -1.06 12.97
N LYS A 249 -15.31 -2.20 12.40
CA LYS A 249 -14.43 -3.28 11.94
C LYS A 249 -14.55 -3.53 10.43
N PHE A 250 -14.90 -2.52 9.67
CA PHE A 250 -15.00 -2.64 8.23
C PHE A 250 -13.61 -2.55 7.59
N TYR A 251 -13.23 -3.59 6.83
CA TYR A 251 -11.96 -3.65 6.11
C TYR A 251 -12.20 -3.96 4.64
N ASP A 252 -11.49 -3.27 3.75
CA ASP A 252 -11.46 -3.63 2.34
C ASP A 252 -10.58 -4.87 2.12
N ILE A 253 -11.03 -5.80 1.29
CA ILE A 253 -10.32 -7.05 1.02
C ILE A 253 -8.93 -6.81 0.40
N SER A 254 -8.73 -5.71 -0.31
CA SER A 254 -7.44 -5.33 -0.87
C SER A 254 -6.36 -5.07 0.19
N ILE A 255 -6.76 -4.71 1.40
CA ILE A 255 -5.85 -4.56 2.54
C ILE A 255 -5.37 -5.93 3.00
N LEU A 256 -6.28 -6.91 3.06
CA LEU A 256 -5.96 -8.29 3.46
C LEU A 256 -5.07 -9.01 2.43
N ALA A 257 -5.18 -8.66 1.15
CA ALA A 257 -4.37 -9.23 0.08
C ALA A 257 -2.88 -8.84 0.16
N LYS A 258 -2.53 -7.82 0.94
CA LYS A 258 -1.16 -7.34 1.14
C LYS A 258 -0.48 -7.92 2.39
N LEU A 259 -1.21 -8.71 3.17
CA LEU A 259 -0.72 -9.46 4.33
C LEU A 259 -0.26 -10.87 3.90
#